data_f38c8e1b774c0954bd04c90a5b877376
#
_entry.id   f38c8e1b774c0954bd04c90a5b877376
#
_cell.length_a   1.000
_cell.length_b   1.000
_cell.length_c   1.000
_cell.angle_alpha   90.00
_cell.angle_beta   90.00
_cell.angle_gamma   90.00
#
_symmetry.space_group_name_H-M   'P 1'
#
loop_
_entity.id
_entity.type
_entity.pdbx_description
1 polymer ?
#
loop_
_entity_poly.entity_id
_entity_poly.type
_entity_poly.pdbx_seq_one_letter_code
_entity_poly.pdbx_strand_id
1 'polypeptide(L)'
;MPEFEKGDRFKMNIVSCAMLSAFVLSMPERPDVEKLTVYYRQAMMTPTMRWFCRMSGKKKFSRQDIDGMKTTAAFKAADRNPYSWNMEFCLYPDDSGYEARFSQCGICTLMRELGLFDLVPAMCALDYSMSEVGGASHFVRECTIANGDDYCDCGYKRRS
;
A
#
# COMPACT_ATOMS: atom_id res chain seq x y z
N MET A 1 18.40 1.64 -7.99
CA MET A 1 17.04 2.24 -7.87
C MET A 1 17.16 3.75 -8.08
N PRO A 2 16.26 4.38 -8.85
CA PRO A 2 16.23 5.83 -8.96
C PRO A 2 16.00 6.48 -7.58
N GLU A 3 16.47 7.71 -7.42
CA GLU A 3 16.31 8.43 -6.16
C GLU A 3 14.86 8.83 -5.96
N PHE A 4 14.40 8.70 -4.72
CA PHE A 4 13.10 9.20 -4.27
C PHE A 4 13.26 10.65 -3.79
N GLU A 5 12.29 11.48 -4.09
CA GLU A 5 12.27 12.84 -3.58
C GLU A 5 12.24 12.87 -2.05
N LYS A 6 12.85 13.92 -1.48
CA LYS A 6 12.89 14.08 -0.02
C LYS A 6 11.47 14.23 0.51
N GLY A 7 11.10 13.33 1.44
CA GLY A 7 9.76 13.32 2.04
C GLY A 7 8.73 12.47 1.31
N ASP A 8 9.11 11.76 0.26
CA ASP A 8 8.23 10.81 -0.38
C ASP A 8 7.78 9.72 0.59
N ARG A 9 6.49 9.72 0.91
CA ARG A 9 5.90 8.79 1.89
C ARG A 9 5.86 7.34 1.40
N PHE A 10 5.98 7.09 0.10
CA PHE A 10 6.03 5.73 -0.47
C PHE A 10 7.43 5.11 -0.47
N LYS A 11 8.47 5.89 -0.19
CA LYS A 11 9.85 5.36 -0.09
C LYS A 11 9.96 4.17 0.86
N MET A 12 9.28 4.22 2.00
CA MET A 12 9.32 3.11 2.96
C MET A 12 8.67 1.83 2.43
N ASN A 13 7.66 1.95 1.57
CA ASN A 13 7.02 0.78 0.97
C ASN A 13 7.98 0.03 0.06
N ILE A 14 8.76 0.75 -0.77
CA ILE A 14 9.75 0.10 -1.64
C ILE A 14 10.93 -0.46 -0.86
N VAL A 15 11.36 0.19 0.20
CA VAL A 15 12.41 -0.33 1.10
C VAL A 15 11.93 -1.64 1.76
N SER A 16 10.72 -1.67 2.29
CA SER A 16 10.13 -2.89 2.88
C SER A 16 10.01 -4.01 1.85
N CYS A 17 9.63 -3.67 0.62
CA CYS A 17 9.56 -4.62 -0.49
C CYS A 17 10.94 -5.19 -0.82
N ALA A 18 11.97 -4.34 -0.93
CA ALA A 18 13.34 -4.78 -1.21
C ALA A 18 13.88 -5.70 -0.11
N MET A 19 13.61 -5.38 1.16
CA MET A 19 14.01 -6.22 2.29
C MET A 19 13.31 -7.58 2.25
N LEU A 20 12.00 -7.61 2.02
CA LEU A 20 11.25 -8.85 1.88
C LEU A 20 11.74 -9.69 0.70
N SER A 21 11.99 -9.05 -0.44
CA SER A 21 12.51 -9.72 -1.63
C SER A 21 13.88 -10.34 -1.38
N ALA A 22 14.80 -9.62 -0.73
CA ALA A 22 16.11 -10.13 -0.37
C ALA A 22 15.99 -11.34 0.58
N PHE A 23 15.07 -11.28 1.54
CA PHE A 23 14.81 -12.39 2.44
C PHE A 23 14.29 -13.61 1.69
N VAL A 24 13.27 -13.45 0.83
CA VAL A 24 12.70 -14.54 0.03
C VAL A 24 13.75 -15.17 -0.88
N LEU A 25 14.59 -14.37 -1.55
CA LEU A 25 15.67 -14.85 -2.43
C LEU A 25 16.78 -15.59 -1.68
N SER A 26 16.92 -15.36 -0.37
CA SER A 26 17.90 -16.07 0.47
C SER A 26 17.37 -17.36 1.11
N MET A 27 16.07 -17.63 0.99
CA MET A 27 15.48 -18.84 1.54
C MET A 27 15.86 -20.08 0.74
N PRO A 28 16.11 -21.23 1.39
CA PRO A 28 16.41 -22.49 0.68
C PRO A 28 15.20 -22.99 -0.14
N GLU A 29 14.00 -22.69 0.30
CA GLU A 29 12.74 -22.99 -0.42
C GLU A 29 11.93 -21.71 -0.57
N ARG A 30 11.43 -21.49 -1.78
CA ARG A 30 10.56 -20.36 -2.07
C ARG A 30 9.21 -20.52 -1.37
N PRO A 31 8.75 -19.55 -0.59
CA PRO A 31 7.43 -19.63 0.05
C PRO A 31 6.33 -19.45 -1.00
N ASP A 32 5.17 -20.04 -0.75
CA ASP A 32 3.93 -19.69 -1.42
C ASP A 32 3.39 -18.34 -0.93
N VAL A 33 2.44 -17.78 -1.66
CA VAL A 33 1.86 -16.46 -1.34
C VAL A 33 1.12 -16.43 -0.01
N GLU A 34 0.50 -17.55 0.39
CA GLU A 34 -0.27 -17.65 1.64
C GLU A 34 0.65 -17.60 2.85
N LYS A 35 1.72 -18.40 2.85
CA LYS A 35 2.74 -18.39 3.91
C LYS A 35 3.41 -17.03 4.00
N LEU A 36 3.76 -16.45 2.85
CA LEU A 36 4.39 -15.13 2.81
C LEU A 36 3.46 -14.04 3.33
N THR A 37 2.15 -14.12 3.05
CA THR A 37 1.14 -13.19 3.57
C THR A 37 1.10 -13.20 5.10
N VAL A 38 1.08 -14.39 5.70
CA VAL A 38 1.09 -14.54 7.16
C VAL A 38 2.38 -13.99 7.75
N TYR A 39 3.51 -14.38 7.19
CA TYR A 39 4.83 -13.91 7.62
C TYR A 39 4.95 -12.39 7.53
N TYR A 40 4.66 -11.82 6.37
CA TYR A 40 4.78 -10.37 6.14
C TYR A 40 3.89 -9.56 7.08
N ARG A 41 2.64 -10.01 7.26
CA ARG A 41 1.73 -9.39 8.24
C ARG A 41 2.29 -9.43 9.65
N GLN A 42 2.84 -10.56 10.09
CA GLN A 42 3.43 -10.67 11.42
C GLN A 42 4.65 -9.77 11.59
N ALA A 43 5.53 -9.73 10.59
CA ALA A 43 6.73 -8.91 10.60
C ALA A 43 6.41 -7.40 10.61
N MET A 44 5.40 -6.98 9.85
CA MET A 44 5.04 -5.57 9.70
C MET A 44 4.14 -5.05 10.83
N MET A 45 3.20 -5.88 11.33
CA MET A 45 2.22 -5.47 12.35
C MET A 45 2.78 -5.54 13.77
N THR A 46 3.94 -4.95 13.99
CA THR A 46 4.58 -4.78 15.30
C THR A 46 3.71 -3.95 16.25
N PRO A 47 3.95 -3.97 17.57
CA PRO A 47 3.24 -3.11 18.52
C PRO A 47 3.28 -1.63 18.14
N THR A 48 4.44 -1.14 17.68
CA THR A 48 4.62 0.25 17.20
C THR A 48 3.77 0.54 15.97
N MET A 49 3.75 -0.36 14.97
CA MET A 49 2.93 -0.20 13.78
C MET A 49 1.44 -0.21 14.12
N ARG A 50 1.00 -1.10 15.00
CA ARG A 50 -0.40 -1.14 15.48
C ARG A 50 -0.80 0.14 16.19
N TRP A 51 0.08 0.68 17.03
CA TRP A 51 -0.14 1.98 17.67
C TRP A 51 -0.27 3.09 16.62
N PHE A 52 0.64 3.13 15.64
CA PHE A 52 0.58 4.09 14.54
C PHE A 52 -0.73 4.01 13.74
N CYS A 53 -1.17 2.79 13.39
CA CYS A 53 -2.44 2.58 12.68
C CYS A 53 -3.64 3.13 13.48
N ARG A 54 -3.69 2.87 14.80
CA ARG A 54 -4.75 3.39 15.68
C ARG A 54 -4.74 4.92 15.74
N MET A 55 -3.57 5.53 15.85
CA MET A 55 -3.44 7.00 15.88
C MET A 55 -3.84 7.63 14.55
N SER A 56 -3.44 7.03 13.45
CA SER A 56 -3.85 7.46 12.10
C SER A 56 -5.34 7.27 11.88
N GLY A 57 -5.91 6.17 12.37
CA GLY A 57 -7.35 5.89 12.29
C GLY A 57 -8.20 6.97 12.95
N LYS A 58 -7.76 7.52 14.10
CA LYS A 58 -8.47 8.61 14.78
C LYS A 58 -8.60 9.89 13.94
N LYS A 59 -7.69 10.11 12.99
CA LYS A 59 -7.68 11.28 12.10
C LYS A 59 -8.32 11.00 10.75
N LYS A 60 -8.61 9.73 10.46
CA LYS A 60 -9.12 9.30 9.15
C LYS A 60 -10.44 9.99 8.84
N PHE A 61 -10.62 10.38 7.60
CA PHE A 61 -11.77 11.15 7.10
C PHE A 61 -11.92 12.57 7.66
N SER A 62 -11.00 13.04 8.50
CA SER A 62 -10.97 14.44 8.89
C SER A 62 -10.59 15.33 7.70
N ARG A 63 -10.89 16.62 7.79
CA ARG A 63 -10.47 17.59 6.76
C ARG A 63 -8.96 17.55 6.53
N GLN A 64 -8.17 17.43 7.60
CA GLN A 64 -6.72 17.31 7.51
C GLN A 64 -6.27 16.05 6.75
N ASP A 65 -6.94 14.92 6.96
CA ASP A 65 -6.67 13.67 6.25
C ASP A 65 -6.98 13.83 4.75
N ILE A 66 -8.17 14.33 4.41
CA ILE A 66 -8.61 14.55 3.04
C ILE A 66 -7.68 15.52 2.29
N ASP A 67 -7.34 16.66 2.91
CA ASP A 67 -6.42 17.64 2.32
C ASP A 67 -5.01 17.05 2.13
N GLY A 68 -4.55 16.22 3.07
CA GLY A 68 -3.30 15.47 2.96
C GLY A 68 -3.31 14.46 1.80
N MET A 69 -4.42 13.76 1.58
CA MET A 69 -4.58 12.84 0.46
C MET A 69 -4.58 13.58 -0.89
N LYS A 70 -5.30 14.71 -0.99
CA LYS A 70 -5.29 15.57 -2.19
C LYS A 70 -3.89 16.10 -2.50
N THR A 71 -3.16 16.57 -1.48
CA THR A 71 -1.78 17.05 -1.64
C THR A 71 -0.86 15.93 -2.12
N THR A 72 -1.01 14.73 -1.55
CA THR A 72 -0.24 13.56 -1.99
C THR A 72 -0.56 13.19 -3.43
N ALA A 73 -1.83 13.19 -3.83
CA ALA A 73 -2.23 12.90 -5.20
C ALA A 73 -1.66 13.92 -6.18
N ALA A 74 -1.73 15.22 -5.87
CA ALA A 74 -1.13 16.28 -6.71
C ALA A 74 0.39 16.10 -6.87
N PHE A 75 1.10 15.78 -5.78
CA PHE A 75 2.53 15.49 -5.81
C PHE A 75 2.87 14.26 -6.68
N LYS A 76 2.04 13.22 -6.60
CA LYS A 76 2.26 11.95 -7.30
C LYS A 76 1.75 11.91 -8.74
N ALA A 77 0.92 12.85 -9.16
CA ALA A 77 0.36 12.87 -10.52
C ALA A 77 1.44 12.99 -11.62
N ALA A 78 2.56 13.66 -11.33
CA ALA A 78 3.67 13.87 -12.25
C ALA A 78 4.86 12.93 -12.01
N ASP A 79 4.79 12.02 -11.04
CA ASP A 79 5.90 11.11 -10.70
C ASP A 79 6.14 10.12 -11.85
N ARG A 80 7.38 10.07 -12.32
CA ARG A 80 7.83 9.19 -13.42
C ARG A 80 8.82 8.12 -12.95
N ASN A 81 9.12 8.06 -11.65
CA ASN A 81 9.97 7.02 -11.10
C ASN A 81 9.26 5.66 -11.15
N PRO A 82 9.74 4.67 -11.91
CA PRO A 82 9.06 3.38 -12.06
C PRO A 82 8.97 2.57 -10.76
N TYR A 83 9.80 2.88 -9.77
CA TYR A 83 9.77 2.26 -8.44
C TYR A 83 8.92 3.05 -7.43
N SER A 84 8.21 4.06 -7.89
CA SER A 84 7.29 4.84 -7.10
C SER A 84 5.83 4.53 -7.45
N TRP A 85 4.93 5.38 -7.03
CA TRP A 85 3.50 5.31 -7.30
C TRP A 85 3.04 6.63 -7.89
N ASN A 86 2.14 6.58 -8.84
CA ASN A 86 1.24 7.70 -9.11
C ASN A 86 0.00 7.57 -8.22
N MET A 87 -0.78 8.61 -8.12
CA MET A 87 -1.98 8.55 -7.27
C MET A 87 -3.06 9.50 -7.79
N GLU A 88 -4.25 8.97 -7.95
CA GLU A 88 -5.49 9.74 -8.07
C GLU A 88 -6.28 9.63 -6.78
N PHE A 89 -6.98 10.68 -6.39
CA PHE A 89 -7.79 10.70 -5.18
C PHE A 89 -9.24 11.05 -5.49
N CYS A 90 -10.16 10.19 -5.08
CA CYS A 90 -11.59 10.33 -5.31
C CYS A 90 -12.37 10.22 -4.01
N LEU A 91 -13.25 11.18 -3.73
CA LEU A 91 -14.27 11.06 -2.69
C LEU A 91 -15.45 10.26 -3.22
N TYR A 92 -16.02 9.38 -2.41
CA TYR A 92 -17.26 8.72 -2.77
C TYR A 92 -18.43 9.71 -2.75
N PRO A 93 -19.32 9.68 -3.76
CA PRO A 93 -20.42 10.65 -3.87
C PRO A 93 -21.42 10.59 -2.71
N ASP A 94 -21.52 9.46 -2.04
CA ASP A 94 -22.40 9.19 -0.90
C ASP A 94 -21.78 9.56 0.46
N ASP A 95 -20.62 10.23 0.46
CA ASP A 95 -19.82 10.55 1.66
C ASP A 95 -19.42 9.34 2.52
N SER A 96 -19.54 8.12 1.97
CA SER A 96 -19.16 6.89 2.68
C SER A 96 -17.67 6.75 2.90
N GLY A 97 -16.84 7.56 2.24
CA GLY A 97 -15.39 7.52 2.34
C GLY A 97 -14.68 8.06 1.11
N TYR A 98 -13.54 7.46 0.81
CA TYR A 98 -12.72 7.85 -0.34
C TYR A 98 -11.91 6.69 -0.91
N GLU A 99 -11.36 6.91 -2.09
CA GLU A 99 -10.52 5.97 -2.82
C GLU A 99 -9.24 6.64 -3.30
N ALA A 100 -8.13 5.92 -3.20
CA ALA A 100 -6.88 6.24 -3.88
C ALA A 100 -6.67 5.22 -5.00
N ARG A 101 -6.57 5.70 -6.24
CA ARG A 101 -6.27 4.87 -7.41
C ARG A 101 -4.80 5.00 -7.80
N PHE A 102 -4.19 3.88 -8.10
CA PHE A 102 -2.80 3.79 -8.49
C PHE A 102 -2.69 3.03 -9.82
N SER A 103 -2.32 3.70 -10.90
CA SER A 103 -2.01 3.05 -12.19
C SER A 103 -0.53 2.69 -12.34
N GLN A 104 0.29 3.00 -11.33
CA GLN A 104 1.69 2.58 -11.21
C GLN A 104 1.98 2.13 -9.79
N CYS A 105 2.71 1.02 -9.64
CA CYS A 105 3.09 0.45 -8.35
C CYS A 105 4.56 0.03 -8.38
N GLY A 106 5.39 0.70 -7.57
CA GLY A 106 6.82 0.41 -7.48
C GLY A 106 7.12 -1.00 -6.96
N ILE A 107 6.27 -1.55 -6.08
CA ILE A 107 6.38 -2.93 -5.63
C ILE A 107 6.22 -3.89 -6.80
N CYS A 108 5.20 -3.70 -7.64
CA CYS A 108 4.98 -4.53 -8.83
C CYS A 108 6.17 -4.47 -9.78
N THR A 109 6.76 -3.28 -9.98
CA THR A 109 7.95 -3.10 -10.81
C THR A 109 9.13 -3.88 -10.25
N LEU A 110 9.50 -3.65 -8.99
CA LEU A 110 10.64 -4.29 -8.37
C LEU A 110 10.48 -5.82 -8.32
N MET A 111 9.33 -6.32 -7.90
CA MET A 111 9.13 -7.76 -7.76
C MET A 111 9.05 -8.47 -9.13
N ARG A 112 8.60 -7.78 -10.19
CA ARG A 112 8.65 -8.32 -11.56
C ARG A 112 10.09 -8.49 -12.04
N GLU A 113 10.95 -7.49 -11.81
CA GLU A 113 12.38 -7.57 -12.16
C GLU A 113 13.13 -8.67 -11.39
N LEU A 114 12.71 -8.95 -10.16
CA LEU A 114 13.29 -9.99 -9.33
C LEU A 114 12.68 -11.39 -9.55
N GLY A 115 11.70 -11.54 -10.46
CA GLY A 115 11.02 -12.81 -10.68
C GLY A 115 10.11 -13.25 -9.51
N LEU A 116 9.63 -12.29 -8.72
CA LEU A 116 8.80 -12.50 -7.52
C LEU A 116 7.39 -11.91 -7.65
N PHE A 117 6.96 -11.58 -8.87
CA PHE A 117 5.70 -10.87 -9.09
C PHE A 117 4.46 -11.58 -8.56
N ASP A 118 4.42 -12.91 -8.61
CA ASP A 118 3.37 -13.76 -8.05
C ASP A 118 3.22 -13.66 -6.53
N LEU A 119 4.23 -13.12 -5.84
CA LEU A 119 4.22 -12.89 -4.39
C LEU A 119 3.74 -11.48 -3.99
N VAL A 120 3.50 -10.57 -4.95
CA VAL A 120 3.00 -9.21 -4.68
C VAL A 120 1.71 -9.21 -3.85
N PRO A 121 0.74 -10.11 -4.06
CA PRO A 121 -0.48 -10.15 -3.27
C PRO A 121 -0.25 -10.26 -1.75
N ALA A 122 0.86 -10.87 -1.33
CA ALA A 122 1.21 -10.97 0.09
C ALA A 122 1.48 -9.58 0.71
N MET A 123 2.06 -8.65 -0.06
CA MET A 123 2.26 -7.27 0.39
C MET A 123 0.97 -6.46 0.34
N CYS A 124 0.18 -6.64 -0.70
CA CYS A 124 -1.12 -5.96 -0.85
C CYS A 124 -2.09 -6.30 0.29
N ALA A 125 -2.02 -7.51 0.85
CA ALA A 125 -2.86 -7.94 1.96
C ALA A 125 -2.63 -7.14 3.25
N LEU A 126 -1.49 -6.46 3.39
CA LEU A 126 -1.18 -5.64 4.57
C LEU A 126 -2.15 -4.47 4.76
N ASP A 127 -2.64 -3.88 3.65
CA ASP A 127 -3.58 -2.74 3.69
C ASP A 127 -4.85 -3.06 4.47
N TYR A 128 -5.39 -4.28 4.30
CA TYR A 128 -6.55 -4.76 5.06
C TYR A 128 -6.25 -4.81 6.56
N SER A 129 -5.11 -5.38 6.94
CA SER A 129 -4.69 -5.50 8.34
C SER A 129 -4.47 -4.13 8.98
N MET A 130 -3.87 -3.19 8.26
CA MET A 130 -3.63 -1.83 8.76
C MET A 130 -4.95 -1.07 8.95
N SER A 131 -5.88 -1.17 8.00
CA SER A 131 -7.20 -0.55 8.09
C SER A 131 -8.02 -1.12 9.25
N GLU A 132 -8.01 -2.44 9.43
CA GLU A 132 -8.69 -3.11 10.53
C GLU A 132 -8.18 -2.65 11.90
N VAL A 133 -6.87 -2.60 12.09
CA VAL A 133 -6.26 -2.13 13.33
C VAL A 133 -6.49 -0.64 13.55
N GLY A 134 -6.57 0.15 12.49
CA GLY A 134 -6.92 1.58 12.53
C GLY A 134 -8.34 1.85 13.03
N GLY A 135 -9.26 0.92 12.78
CA GLY A 135 -10.61 0.89 13.35
C GLY A 135 -11.62 1.89 12.76
N ALA A 136 -11.18 2.82 11.91
CA ALA A 136 -12.06 3.88 11.37
C ALA A 136 -12.70 3.53 10.03
N SER A 137 -12.14 2.57 9.32
CA SER A 137 -12.57 2.23 7.96
C SER A 137 -12.61 0.73 7.72
N HIS A 138 -13.44 0.33 6.75
CA HIS A 138 -13.29 -0.91 6.02
C HIS A 138 -12.47 -0.64 4.76
N PHE A 139 -11.39 -1.39 4.57
CA PHE A 139 -10.63 -1.34 3.33
C PHE A 139 -11.34 -2.19 2.28
N VAL A 140 -11.56 -1.63 1.10
CA VAL A 140 -12.19 -2.30 -0.04
C VAL A 140 -11.30 -2.18 -1.27
N ARG A 141 -11.20 -3.26 -2.05
CA ARG A 141 -10.39 -3.32 -3.27
C ARG A 141 -10.98 -4.38 -4.20
N GLU A 142 -11.24 -4.00 -5.44
CA GLU A 142 -11.76 -4.89 -6.48
C GLU A 142 -10.69 -5.16 -7.55
N CYS A 143 -9.86 -4.14 -7.84
CA CYS A 143 -8.83 -4.20 -8.87
C CYS A 143 -7.42 -4.12 -8.27
N THR A 144 -6.47 -4.88 -8.81
CA THR A 144 -5.05 -4.72 -8.49
C THR A 144 -4.16 -4.99 -9.70
N ILE A 145 -3.11 -4.17 -9.85
CA ILE A 145 -2.03 -4.40 -10.83
C ILE A 145 -1.39 -5.79 -10.61
N ALA A 146 -1.37 -6.29 -9.38
CA ALA A 146 -0.86 -7.61 -9.04
C ALA A 146 -1.69 -8.75 -9.63
N ASN A 147 -2.98 -8.54 -9.87
CA ASN A 147 -3.87 -9.49 -10.53
C ASN A 147 -3.98 -9.29 -12.05
N GLY A 148 -3.27 -8.29 -12.59
CA GLY A 148 -3.28 -7.98 -14.02
C GLY A 148 -4.26 -6.88 -14.44
N ASP A 149 -4.87 -6.19 -13.47
CA ASP A 149 -5.70 -5.03 -13.75
C ASP A 149 -4.84 -3.80 -14.10
N ASP A 150 -5.43 -2.80 -14.77
CA ASP A 150 -4.74 -1.57 -15.17
C ASP A 150 -4.40 -0.65 -13.99
N TYR A 151 -5.08 -0.82 -12.85
CA TYR A 151 -4.89 0.00 -11.66
C TYR A 151 -5.25 -0.76 -10.38
N CYS A 152 -4.83 -0.19 -9.23
CA CYS A 152 -5.31 -0.60 -7.91
C CYS A 152 -6.30 0.42 -7.38
N ASP A 153 -7.47 -0.02 -6.91
CA ASP A 153 -8.49 0.78 -6.23
C ASP A 153 -8.39 0.58 -4.72
N CYS A 154 -7.72 1.49 -4.04
CA CYS A 154 -7.55 1.43 -2.60
C CYS A 154 -8.64 2.26 -1.92
N GLY A 155 -9.79 1.64 -1.69
CA GLY A 155 -10.96 2.27 -1.09
C GLY A 155 -10.99 2.15 0.42
N TYR A 156 -11.45 3.22 1.08
CA TYR A 156 -11.66 3.28 2.52
C TYR A 156 -13.08 3.76 2.78
N LYS A 157 -13.93 2.86 3.27
CA LYS A 157 -15.32 3.17 3.66
C LYS A 157 -15.40 3.35 5.16
N ARG A 158 -16.13 4.39 5.62
CA ARG A 158 -16.36 4.65 7.04
C ARG A 158 -16.97 3.42 7.71
N ARG A 159 -16.55 3.13 8.91
CA ARG A 159 -17.27 2.20 9.77
C ARG A 159 -18.47 2.95 10.39
N SER A 160 -19.64 2.35 10.30
CA SER A 160 -20.84 2.77 11.02
C SER A 160 -20.68 2.56 12.52
#